data_0f38350fd6edb8381f0f8c6157094df6
#
_entry.id   0f38350fd6edb8381f0f8c6157094df6
#
_cell.length_a   1.000
_cell.length_b   1.000
_cell.length_c   1.000
_cell.angle_alpha   90.00
_cell.angle_beta   90.00
_cell.angle_gamma   90.00
#
_symmetry.space_group_name_H-M   'P 1'
#
loop_
_entity.id
_entity.type
_entity.pdbx_description
1 polymer ?
#
loop_
_entity_poly.entity_id
_entity_poly.type
_entity_poly.pdbx_seq_one_letter_code
_entity_poly.pdbx_strand_id
1 'polypeptide(L)'
;MLEVDVEKQLGRFSIAVRFEATQRATALFGPSGAGKTSVISMIAGLIAPDRGRILCNGRLLFDSQAKVNVPPYRRRIGYVFQDGRLFPHLSVTRNLDYGRRMYGLARDHGEWDRIVAMLELRYLLDRRPGTLSGGERQRVALGRALLMRPQLLLLDEPLASLDTARKAEIMPYLERLRDEAGVPMLYVSHHAGELRRIAATVVRIDLGRVVAVGGPELLSIADADALG
;
A
#
# COMPACT_ATOMS: atom_id res chain seq x y z
N MET A 1 11.84 -6.46 -5.52
CA MET A 1 11.93 -5.48 -6.62
C MET A 1 10.60 -5.44 -7.34
N LEU A 2 10.04 -4.25 -7.61
CA LEU A 2 8.83 -4.04 -8.40
C LEU A 2 9.21 -3.26 -9.65
N GLU A 3 8.84 -3.77 -10.82
CA GLU A 3 9.00 -3.10 -12.12
C GLU A 3 7.62 -2.85 -12.71
N VAL A 4 7.36 -1.63 -13.09
CA VAL A 4 6.09 -1.18 -13.65
C VAL A 4 6.35 -0.41 -14.93
N ASP A 5 5.77 -0.87 -16.02
CA ASP A 5 5.76 -0.18 -17.32
C ASP A 5 4.38 -0.43 -17.94
N VAL A 6 3.44 0.50 -17.75
CA VAL A 6 2.05 0.27 -18.10
C VAL A 6 1.38 1.53 -18.65
N GLU A 7 0.42 1.30 -19.54
CA GLU A 7 -0.49 2.29 -20.09
C GLU A 7 -1.93 1.93 -19.77
N LYS A 8 -2.76 2.93 -19.46
CA LYS A 8 -4.19 2.78 -19.21
C LYS A 8 -4.96 4.01 -19.62
N GLN A 9 -6.01 3.83 -20.41
CA GLN A 9 -6.98 4.88 -20.71
C GLN A 9 -8.17 4.77 -19.76
N LEU A 10 -8.47 5.84 -19.04
CA LEU A 10 -9.61 5.97 -18.13
C LEU A 10 -10.51 7.14 -18.58
N GLY A 11 -11.41 6.87 -19.50
CA GLY A 11 -12.20 7.92 -20.14
C GLY A 11 -11.29 8.91 -20.89
N ARG A 12 -11.27 10.18 -20.46
CA ARG A 12 -10.38 11.21 -21.03
C ARG A 12 -9.00 11.27 -20.39
N PHE A 13 -8.79 10.58 -19.27
CA PHE A 13 -7.52 10.58 -18.54
C PHE A 13 -6.66 9.38 -18.99
N SER A 14 -5.41 9.65 -19.36
CA SER A 14 -4.44 8.65 -19.81
C SER A 14 -3.33 8.50 -18.77
N ILE A 15 -3.02 7.27 -18.41
CA ILE A 15 -1.88 6.92 -17.55
C ILE A 15 -0.84 6.21 -18.41
N ALA A 16 0.40 6.69 -18.36
CA ALA A 16 1.57 6.05 -18.95
C ALA A 16 2.73 6.19 -17.98
N VAL A 17 3.01 5.16 -17.20
CA VAL A 17 4.00 5.19 -16.13
C VAL A 17 5.03 4.09 -16.30
N ARG A 18 6.30 4.47 -16.09
CA ARG A 18 7.41 3.53 -16.04
C ARG A 18 8.32 3.88 -14.87
N PHE A 19 8.50 2.93 -13.96
CA PHE A 19 9.41 3.06 -12.81
C PHE A 19 9.79 1.71 -12.23
N GLU A 20 10.85 1.71 -11.42
CA GLU A 20 11.30 0.58 -10.62
C GLU A 20 11.30 0.96 -9.14
N ALA A 21 10.88 0.03 -8.28
CA ALA A 21 10.93 0.14 -6.84
C ALA A 21 11.83 -0.98 -6.29
N THR A 22 13.07 -0.62 -5.99
CA THR A 22 14.11 -1.55 -5.55
C THR A 22 14.34 -1.49 -4.04
N GLN A 23 13.97 -0.38 -3.42
CA GLN A 23 14.14 -0.13 -1.98
C GLN A 23 12.99 -0.68 -1.15
N ARG A 24 13.20 -0.79 0.16
CA ARG A 24 12.19 -1.29 1.11
C ARG A 24 10.91 -0.46 1.11
N ALA A 25 11.03 0.87 0.95
CA ALA A 25 9.89 1.76 0.89
C ALA A 25 10.04 2.74 -0.28
N THR A 26 9.10 2.68 -1.20
CA THR A 26 8.99 3.59 -2.33
C THR A 26 7.70 4.39 -2.21
N ALA A 27 7.78 5.71 -2.38
CA ALA A 27 6.61 6.58 -2.40
C ALA A 27 6.13 6.83 -3.82
N LEU A 28 4.81 6.86 -4.03
CA LEU A 28 4.18 7.53 -5.15
C LEU A 28 3.64 8.88 -4.66
N PHE A 29 4.24 9.96 -5.13
CA PHE A 29 3.92 11.33 -4.76
C PHE A 29 3.36 12.12 -5.94
N GLY A 30 2.46 13.05 -5.67
CA GLY A 30 1.89 13.95 -6.67
C GLY A 30 0.51 14.46 -6.27
N PRO A 31 -0.07 15.41 -7.02
CA PRO A 31 -1.35 16.02 -6.71
C PRO A 31 -2.51 15.00 -6.71
N SER A 32 -3.62 15.38 -6.10
CA SER A 32 -4.87 14.62 -6.20
C SER A 32 -5.28 14.52 -7.68
N GLY A 33 -5.76 13.34 -8.10
CA GLY A 33 -6.11 13.11 -9.50
C GLY A 33 -4.93 12.79 -10.42
N ALA A 34 -3.67 12.80 -9.97
CA ALA A 34 -2.51 12.47 -10.80
C ALA A 34 -2.45 11.01 -11.28
N GLY A 35 -3.35 10.13 -10.80
CA GLY A 35 -3.42 8.72 -11.21
C GLY A 35 -2.75 7.73 -10.25
N LYS A 36 -2.25 8.15 -9.08
CA LYS A 36 -1.54 7.30 -8.11
C LYS A 36 -2.33 6.06 -7.69
N THR A 37 -3.58 6.25 -7.26
CA THR A 37 -4.48 5.13 -6.87
C THR A 37 -4.75 4.18 -8.03
N SER A 38 -4.87 4.70 -9.27
CA SER A 38 -5.04 3.85 -10.44
C SER A 38 -3.79 3.01 -10.72
N VAL A 39 -2.59 3.59 -10.56
CA VAL A 39 -1.32 2.86 -10.71
C VAL A 39 -1.24 1.70 -9.73
N ILE A 40 -1.46 1.94 -8.42
CA ILE A 40 -1.41 0.84 -7.44
C ILE A 40 -2.55 -0.16 -7.62
N SER A 41 -3.73 0.28 -8.11
CA SER A 41 -4.82 -0.62 -8.47
C SER A 41 -4.47 -1.54 -9.65
N MET A 42 -3.69 -1.05 -10.62
CA MET A 42 -3.15 -1.89 -11.69
C MET A 42 -2.12 -2.89 -11.16
N ILE A 43 -1.23 -2.47 -10.25
CA ILE A 43 -0.27 -3.37 -9.59
C ILE A 43 -1.00 -4.45 -8.77
N ALA A 44 -2.05 -4.07 -8.04
CA ALA A 44 -2.88 -5.01 -7.28
C ALA A 44 -3.72 -5.95 -8.16
N GLY A 45 -3.94 -5.60 -9.45
CA GLY A 45 -4.79 -6.34 -10.38
C GLY A 45 -6.28 -6.02 -10.25
N LEU A 46 -6.62 -4.94 -9.57
CA LEU A 46 -8.00 -4.45 -9.45
C LEU A 46 -8.45 -3.74 -10.74
N ILE A 47 -7.51 -3.17 -11.47
CA ILE A 47 -7.68 -2.60 -12.81
C ILE A 47 -6.67 -3.29 -13.73
N ALA A 48 -7.10 -3.73 -14.91
CA ALA A 48 -6.18 -4.26 -15.91
C ALA A 48 -5.59 -3.10 -16.72
N PRO A 49 -4.25 -2.99 -16.87
CA PRO A 49 -3.63 -2.11 -17.84
C PRO A 49 -4.10 -2.43 -19.25
N ASP A 50 -4.05 -1.46 -20.19
CA ASP A 50 -4.32 -1.72 -21.60
C ASP A 50 -3.08 -2.26 -22.31
N ARG A 51 -1.88 -1.77 -21.92
CA ARG A 51 -0.59 -2.20 -22.45
C ARG A 51 0.46 -2.24 -21.37
N GLY A 52 1.56 -2.95 -21.65
CA GLY A 52 2.77 -2.96 -20.85
C GLY A 52 2.94 -4.19 -20.00
N ARG A 53 3.72 -4.04 -18.92
CA ARG A 53 4.21 -5.15 -18.10
C ARG A 53 4.35 -4.75 -16.63
N ILE A 54 4.05 -5.70 -15.73
CA ILE A 54 4.27 -5.58 -14.27
C ILE A 54 4.98 -6.83 -13.77
N LEU A 55 6.15 -6.64 -13.13
CA LEU A 55 6.85 -7.72 -12.42
C LEU A 55 6.97 -7.35 -10.94
N CYS A 56 6.81 -8.36 -10.09
CA CYS A 56 7.05 -8.24 -8.66
C CYS A 56 7.95 -9.40 -8.21
N ASN A 57 9.14 -9.06 -7.68
CA ASN A 57 10.16 -10.03 -7.28
C ASN A 57 10.47 -11.10 -8.36
N GLY A 58 10.61 -10.63 -9.62
CA GLY A 58 10.87 -11.49 -10.78
C GLY A 58 9.64 -12.27 -11.29
N ARG A 59 8.51 -12.20 -10.58
CA ARG A 59 7.27 -12.84 -11.01
C ARG A 59 6.47 -11.90 -11.91
N LEU A 60 6.08 -12.38 -13.09
CA LEU A 60 5.23 -11.68 -14.03
C LEU A 60 3.78 -11.64 -13.49
N LEU A 61 3.25 -10.43 -13.27
CA LEU A 61 1.88 -10.20 -12.81
C LEU A 61 0.95 -9.77 -13.93
N PHE A 62 1.48 -8.99 -14.87
CA PHE A 62 0.77 -8.55 -16.06
C PHE A 62 1.74 -8.41 -17.23
N ASP A 63 1.30 -8.82 -18.42
CA ASP A 63 2.00 -8.57 -19.68
C ASP A 63 0.99 -8.63 -20.84
N SER A 64 0.80 -7.51 -21.53
CA SER A 64 -0.15 -7.39 -22.61
C SER A 64 0.23 -8.19 -23.86
N GLN A 65 1.54 -8.35 -24.13
CA GLN A 65 2.05 -9.10 -25.27
C GLN A 65 1.96 -10.61 -25.03
N ALA A 66 2.37 -11.06 -23.85
CA ALA A 66 2.26 -12.46 -23.43
C ALA A 66 0.84 -12.87 -23.01
N LYS A 67 -0.12 -11.94 -23.02
CA LYS A 67 -1.51 -12.15 -22.57
C LYS A 67 -1.61 -12.69 -21.16
N VAL A 68 -0.71 -12.28 -20.27
CA VAL A 68 -0.70 -12.63 -18.85
C VAL A 68 -1.40 -11.56 -18.04
N ASN A 69 -2.40 -11.96 -17.25
CA ASN A 69 -3.03 -11.10 -16.23
C ASN A 69 -3.36 -11.94 -15.01
N VAL A 70 -2.46 -11.94 -14.03
CA VAL A 70 -2.64 -12.67 -12.78
C VAL A 70 -3.77 -12.03 -11.98
N PRO A 71 -4.82 -12.77 -11.58
CA PRO A 71 -5.92 -12.20 -10.82
C PRO A 71 -5.46 -11.73 -9.42
N PRO A 72 -6.12 -10.72 -8.81
CA PRO A 72 -5.68 -10.09 -7.56
C PRO A 72 -5.37 -11.10 -6.43
N TYR A 73 -6.25 -12.07 -6.22
CA TYR A 73 -6.11 -13.08 -5.17
C TYR A 73 -4.92 -14.05 -5.37
N ARG A 74 -4.25 -14.04 -6.53
CA ARG A 74 -3.04 -14.82 -6.80
C ARG A 74 -1.77 -13.98 -6.81
N ARG A 75 -1.86 -12.65 -6.70
CA ARG A 75 -0.69 -11.76 -6.76
C ARG A 75 0.13 -11.75 -5.47
N ARG A 76 -0.41 -12.21 -4.36
CA ARG A 76 0.21 -12.11 -3.03
C ARG A 76 0.61 -10.68 -2.66
N ILE A 77 -0.28 -9.74 -2.91
CA ILE A 77 -0.09 -8.32 -2.60
C ILE A 77 -1.01 -7.97 -1.43
N GLY A 78 -0.42 -7.42 -0.37
CA GLY A 78 -1.17 -6.83 0.73
C GLY A 78 -1.63 -5.42 0.33
N TYR A 79 -2.94 -5.16 0.31
CA TYR A 79 -3.48 -3.84 -0.01
C TYR A 79 -4.16 -3.24 1.21
N VAL A 80 -3.70 -2.06 1.61
CA VAL A 80 -4.31 -1.24 2.66
C VAL A 80 -4.95 -0.03 2.01
N PHE A 81 -6.28 0.02 2.04
CA PHE A 81 -7.08 1.11 1.51
C PHE A 81 -7.13 2.28 2.50
N GLN A 82 -7.44 3.46 2.01
CA GLN A 82 -7.57 4.69 2.80
C GLN A 82 -8.53 4.54 3.99
N ASP A 83 -9.65 3.84 3.82
CA ASP A 83 -10.67 3.57 4.84
C ASP A 83 -10.51 2.22 5.57
N GLY A 84 -9.37 1.53 5.36
CA GLY A 84 -9.00 0.25 5.97
C GLY A 84 -9.83 -0.95 5.49
N ARG A 85 -11.06 -0.77 5.03
CA ARG A 85 -12.00 -1.80 4.52
C ARG A 85 -12.00 -3.10 5.30
N LEU A 86 -12.18 -3.02 6.61
CA LEU A 86 -12.32 -4.20 7.46
C LEU A 86 -13.69 -4.87 7.23
N PHE A 87 -13.75 -6.19 7.41
CA PHE A 87 -14.98 -6.94 7.35
C PHE A 87 -15.82 -6.66 8.61
N PRO A 88 -16.96 -5.94 8.53
CA PRO A 88 -17.66 -5.43 9.70
C PRO A 88 -18.32 -6.54 10.55
N HIS A 89 -18.61 -7.67 9.94
CA HIS A 89 -19.23 -8.84 10.60
C HIS A 89 -18.22 -9.76 11.29
N LEU A 90 -16.91 -9.54 11.07
CA LEU A 90 -15.83 -10.34 11.68
C LEU A 90 -15.21 -9.59 12.85
N SER A 91 -14.75 -10.31 13.89
CA SER A 91 -13.89 -9.74 14.92
C SER A 91 -12.53 -9.33 14.35
N VAL A 92 -11.75 -8.57 15.12
CA VAL A 92 -10.38 -8.22 14.75
C VAL A 92 -9.55 -9.46 14.47
N THR A 93 -9.58 -10.46 15.36
CA THR A 93 -8.89 -11.74 15.17
C THR A 93 -9.24 -12.38 13.82
N ARG A 94 -10.53 -12.43 13.47
CA ARG A 94 -10.97 -13.01 12.19
C ARG A 94 -10.60 -12.15 10.98
N ASN A 95 -10.59 -10.84 11.11
CA ASN A 95 -10.06 -9.93 10.09
C ASN A 95 -8.58 -10.19 9.83
N LEU A 96 -7.77 -10.29 10.88
CA LEU A 96 -6.34 -10.58 10.80
C LEU A 96 -6.06 -11.95 10.14
N ASP A 97 -6.84 -12.96 10.46
CA ASP A 97 -6.70 -14.32 9.92
C ASP A 97 -7.25 -14.48 8.49
N TYR A 98 -8.02 -13.51 7.99
CA TYR A 98 -8.78 -13.70 6.75
C TYR A 98 -7.91 -14.01 5.55
N GLY A 99 -6.92 -13.17 5.26
CA GLY A 99 -6.04 -13.33 4.11
C GLY A 99 -5.25 -14.65 4.15
N ARG A 100 -4.69 -14.97 5.33
CA ARG A 100 -3.98 -16.21 5.57
C ARG A 100 -4.84 -17.44 5.24
N ARG A 101 -6.09 -17.47 5.73
CA ARG A 101 -7.03 -18.56 5.47
C ARG A 101 -7.35 -18.70 3.98
N MET A 102 -7.54 -17.59 3.27
CA MET A 102 -7.83 -17.61 1.84
C MET A 102 -6.67 -18.19 1.01
N TYR A 103 -5.43 -18.03 1.49
CA TYR A 103 -4.25 -18.63 0.88
C TYR A 103 -3.92 -20.04 1.39
N GLY A 104 -4.73 -20.63 2.26
CA GLY A 104 -4.49 -21.95 2.86
C GLY A 104 -3.22 -22.01 3.72
N LEU A 105 -2.74 -20.86 4.24
CA LEU A 105 -1.54 -20.81 5.06
C LEU A 105 -1.84 -21.25 6.49
N ALA A 106 -1.01 -22.13 7.04
CA ALA A 106 -1.04 -22.47 8.45
C ALA A 106 -0.76 -21.24 9.33
N ARG A 107 -1.32 -21.21 10.55
CA ARG A 107 -1.03 -20.14 11.50
C ARG A 107 0.37 -20.34 12.06
N ASP A 108 1.24 -19.38 11.79
CA ASP A 108 2.51 -19.25 12.47
C ASP A 108 2.30 -18.39 13.72
N HIS A 109 2.40 -18.99 14.88
CA HIS A 109 2.13 -18.32 16.16
C HIS A 109 3.19 -17.24 16.44
N GLY A 110 4.45 -17.47 16.11
CA GLY A 110 5.53 -16.51 16.29
C GLY A 110 5.34 -15.25 15.44
N GLU A 111 5.02 -15.43 14.16
CA GLU A 111 4.73 -14.30 13.26
C GLU A 111 3.45 -13.54 13.68
N TRP A 112 2.42 -14.29 14.07
CA TRP A 112 1.19 -13.70 14.58
C TRP A 112 1.45 -12.82 15.80
N ASP A 113 2.12 -13.36 16.83
CA ASP A 113 2.41 -12.63 18.06
C ASP A 113 3.31 -11.42 17.81
N ARG A 114 4.30 -11.54 16.90
CA ARG A 114 5.16 -10.43 16.50
C ARG A 114 4.35 -9.30 15.85
N ILE A 115 3.48 -9.60 14.88
CA ILE A 115 2.67 -8.57 14.20
C ILE A 115 1.63 -7.96 15.15
N VAL A 116 0.98 -8.77 15.98
CA VAL A 116 0.02 -8.29 16.98
C VAL A 116 0.71 -7.37 18.01
N ALA A 117 1.93 -7.71 18.44
CA ALA A 117 2.72 -6.87 19.34
C ALA A 117 3.21 -5.59 18.65
N MET A 118 3.79 -5.70 17.44
CA MET A 118 4.30 -4.56 16.65
C MET A 118 3.23 -3.49 16.42
N LEU A 119 1.99 -3.90 16.15
CA LEU A 119 0.86 -3.02 15.88
C LEU A 119 -0.04 -2.77 17.10
N GLU A 120 0.36 -3.28 18.28
CA GLU A 120 -0.38 -3.14 19.55
C GLU A 120 -1.86 -3.51 19.43
N LEU A 121 -2.15 -4.70 18.87
CA LEU A 121 -3.52 -5.13 18.58
C LEU A 121 -4.12 -6.05 19.66
N ARG A 122 -3.35 -6.47 20.67
CA ARG A 122 -3.74 -7.51 21.62
C ARG A 122 -5.08 -7.19 22.33
N TYR A 123 -5.29 -5.95 22.75
CA TYR A 123 -6.50 -5.52 23.44
C TYR A 123 -7.72 -5.32 22.53
N LEU A 124 -7.53 -5.41 21.21
CA LEU A 124 -8.56 -5.23 20.20
C LEU A 124 -9.11 -6.56 19.64
N LEU A 125 -8.45 -7.70 19.90
CA LEU A 125 -8.65 -8.95 19.18
C LEU A 125 -10.10 -9.43 19.14
N ASP A 126 -10.85 -9.25 20.24
CA ASP A 126 -12.24 -9.69 20.35
C ASP A 126 -13.26 -8.63 19.91
N ARG A 127 -12.79 -7.39 19.64
CA ARG A 127 -13.65 -6.30 19.18
C ARG A 127 -14.08 -6.47 17.74
N ARG A 128 -15.14 -5.75 17.34
CA ARG A 128 -15.59 -5.62 15.96
C ARG A 128 -15.18 -4.26 15.37
N PRO A 129 -15.01 -4.15 14.05
CA PRO A 129 -14.57 -2.90 13.39
C PRO A 129 -15.39 -1.66 13.73
N GLY A 130 -16.70 -1.81 13.96
CA GLY A 130 -17.59 -0.70 14.32
C GLY A 130 -17.29 -0.05 15.67
N THR A 131 -16.57 -0.72 16.57
CA THR A 131 -16.18 -0.19 17.89
C THR A 131 -14.76 0.35 17.95
N LEU A 132 -14.04 0.35 16.81
CA LEU A 132 -12.66 0.80 16.71
C LEU A 132 -12.58 2.27 16.34
N SER A 133 -11.60 2.98 16.89
CA SER A 133 -11.19 4.31 16.40
C SER A 133 -10.63 4.22 14.98
N GLY A 134 -10.46 5.37 14.30
CA GLY A 134 -9.84 5.42 12.97
C GLY A 134 -8.43 4.81 12.95
N GLY A 135 -7.59 5.18 13.93
CA GLY A 135 -6.23 4.65 14.05
C GLY A 135 -6.19 3.16 14.38
N GLU A 136 -7.08 2.67 15.26
CA GLU A 136 -7.20 1.23 15.54
C GLU A 136 -7.63 0.46 14.30
N ARG A 137 -8.60 0.95 13.51
CA ARG A 137 -8.99 0.33 12.24
C ARG A 137 -7.83 0.23 11.28
N GLN A 138 -7.02 1.29 11.19
CA GLN A 138 -5.85 1.33 10.30
C GLN A 138 -4.80 0.31 10.73
N ARG A 139 -4.47 0.21 12.02
CA ARG A 139 -3.53 -0.79 12.56
C ARG A 139 -4.02 -2.22 12.29
N VAL A 140 -5.30 -2.48 12.44
CA VAL A 140 -5.90 -3.80 12.12
C VAL A 140 -5.81 -4.09 10.61
N ALA A 141 -6.03 -3.09 9.74
CA ALA A 141 -5.90 -3.27 8.29
C ALA A 141 -4.45 -3.58 7.87
N LEU A 142 -3.46 -2.92 8.49
CA LEU A 142 -2.04 -3.23 8.32
C LEU A 142 -1.72 -4.66 8.77
N GLY A 143 -2.16 -5.07 9.95
CA GLY A 143 -1.97 -6.42 10.46
C GLY A 143 -2.59 -7.49 9.56
N ARG A 144 -3.81 -7.26 9.05
CA ARG A 144 -4.47 -8.14 8.08
C ARG A 144 -3.66 -8.31 6.80
N ALA A 145 -3.12 -7.20 6.29
CA ALA A 145 -2.31 -7.23 5.07
C ALA A 145 -0.97 -7.94 5.27
N LEU A 146 -0.34 -7.82 6.43
CA LEU A 146 0.93 -8.49 6.73
C LEU A 146 0.77 -10.00 6.96
N LEU A 147 -0.25 -10.40 7.74
CA LEU A 147 -0.46 -11.80 8.10
C LEU A 147 -0.82 -12.73 6.95
N MET A 148 -1.13 -12.19 5.77
CA MET A 148 -1.25 -12.97 4.55
C MET A 148 0.11 -13.30 3.90
N ARG A 149 1.23 -12.86 4.49
CA ARG A 149 2.61 -13.01 3.98
C ARG A 149 2.75 -12.48 2.55
N PRO A 150 2.53 -11.18 2.34
CA PRO A 150 2.57 -10.58 1.01
C PRO A 150 4.01 -10.49 0.50
N GLN A 151 4.18 -10.46 -0.83
CA GLN A 151 5.44 -10.16 -1.48
C GLN A 151 5.66 -8.65 -1.69
N LEU A 152 4.59 -7.87 -1.59
CA LEU A 152 4.57 -6.41 -1.70
C LEU A 152 3.40 -5.87 -0.88
N LEU A 153 3.61 -4.77 -0.18
CA LEU A 153 2.56 -4.05 0.53
C LEU A 153 2.24 -2.76 -0.22
N LEU A 154 0.98 -2.57 -0.57
CA LEU A 154 0.46 -1.33 -1.18
C LEU A 154 -0.34 -0.58 -0.12
N LEU A 155 0.06 0.66 0.14
CA LEU A 155 -0.57 1.56 1.11
C LEU A 155 -1.15 2.77 0.35
N ASP A 156 -2.47 2.82 0.21
CA ASP A 156 -3.18 3.86 -0.53
C ASP A 156 -3.70 4.93 0.41
N GLU A 157 -2.96 6.01 0.54
CA GLU A 157 -3.28 7.14 1.43
C GLU A 157 -3.71 6.68 2.85
N PRO A 158 -2.90 5.83 3.52
CA PRO A 158 -3.36 5.12 4.72
C PRO A 158 -3.68 6.02 5.91
N LEU A 159 -3.28 7.30 5.87
CA LEU A 159 -3.52 8.26 6.95
C LEU A 159 -4.47 9.39 6.54
N ALA A 160 -4.99 9.44 5.31
CA ALA A 160 -5.75 10.58 4.81
C ALA A 160 -7.05 10.85 5.59
N SER A 161 -7.68 9.80 6.16
CA SER A 161 -8.92 9.93 6.95
C SER A 161 -8.69 10.29 8.43
N LEU A 162 -7.44 10.53 8.85
CA LEU A 162 -7.08 10.81 10.23
C LEU A 162 -6.71 12.28 10.43
N ASP A 163 -7.07 12.83 11.58
CA ASP A 163 -6.57 14.13 12.03
C ASP A 163 -5.08 14.09 12.38
N THR A 164 -4.47 15.26 12.53
CA THR A 164 -3.03 15.40 12.74
C THR A 164 -2.54 14.64 13.99
N ALA A 165 -3.30 14.64 15.08
CA ALA A 165 -2.92 13.94 16.31
C ALA A 165 -2.90 12.42 16.07
N ARG A 166 -3.94 11.88 15.43
CA ARG A 166 -4.01 10.44 15.10
C ARG A 166 -2.98 10.03 14.05
N LYS A 167 -2.65 10.90 13.09
CA LYS A 167 -1.54 10.65 12.16
C LYS A 167 -0.22 10.47 12.93
N ALA A 168 0.05 11.34 13.90
CA ALA A 168 1.25 11.25 14.75
C ALA A 168 1.30 9.93 15.55
N GLU A 169 0.15 9.42 16.02
CA GLU A 169 0.05 8.13 16.71
C GLU A 169 0.34 6.93 15.78
N ILE A 170 -0.05 7.00 14.50
CA ILE A 170 0.09 5.88 13.57
C ILE A 170 1.46 5.85 12.89
N MET A 171 2.10 6.99 12.68
CA MET A 171 3.41 7.08 12.00
C MET A 171 4.48 6.14 12.57
N PRO A 172 4.65 5.99 13.89
CA PRO A 172 5.64 5.06 14.45
C PRO A 172 5.39 3.60 14.05
N TYR A 173 4.13 3.19 13.86
CA TYR A 173 3.82 1.82 13.39
C TYR A 173 4.19 1.62 11.92
N LEU A 174 4.04 2.64 11.09
CA LEU A 174 4.47 2.60 9.69
C LEU A 174 6.01 2.59 9.57
N GLU A 175 6.71 3.30 10.44
CA GLU A 175 8.17 3.25 10.52
C GLU A 175 8.67 1.87 10.95
N ARG A 176 8.10 1.29 12.02
CA ARG A 176 8.40 -0.09 12.41
C ARG A 176 8.08 -1.09 11.30
N LEU A 177 6.97 -0.89 10.59
CA LEU A 177 6.61 -1.71 9.44
C LEU A 177 7.69 -1.67 8.36
N ARG A 178 8.18 -0.48 7.99
CA ARG A 178 9.28 -0.30 7.04
C ARG A 178 10.54 -1.05 7.49
N ASP A 179 10.88 -0.93 8.78
CA ASP A 179 12.16 -1.40 9.30
C ASP A 179 12.15 -2.89 9.65
N GLU A 180 11.03 -3.41 10.17
CA GLU A 180 10.95 -4.72 10.80
C GLU A 180 10.14 -5.76 10.01
N ALA A 181 9.20 -5.34 9.13
CA ALA A 181 8.31 -6.30 8.48
C ALA A 181 8.99 -7.17 7.41
N GLY A 182 10.13 -6.72 6.87
CA GLY A 182 10.85 -7.47 5.82
C GLY A 182 10.14 -7.55 4.47
N VAL A 183 9.05 -6.78 4.28
CA VAL A 183 8.25 -6.75 3.06
C VAL A 183 8.42 -5.40 2.39
N PRO A 184 8.75 -5.33 1.09
CA PRO A 184 8.81 -4.06 0.38
C PRO A 184 7.43 -3.40 0.34
N MET A 185 7.40 -2.07 0.43
CA MET A 185 6.16 -1.30 0.41
C MET A 185 6.17 -0.21 -0.66
N LEU A 186 5.01 0.00 -1.26
CA LEU A 186 4.70 1.15 -2.10
C LEU A 186 3.66 2.00 -1.36
N TYR A 187 4.06 3.22 -0.98
CA TYR A 187 3.27 4.14 -0.17
C TYR A 187 2.76 5.29 -1.04
N VAL A 188 1.46 5.44 -1.14
CA VAL A 188 0.83 6.56 -1.82
C VAL A 188 0.39 7.60 -0.80
N SER A 189 0.84 8.83 -0.96
CA SER A 189 0.35 9.99 -0.22
C SER A 189 0.60 11.26 -1.02
N HIS A 190 -0.19 12.30 -0.74
CA HIS A 190 0.04 13.65 -1.20
C HIS A 190 0.70 14.52 -0.09
N HIS A 191 0.93 13.96 1.10
CA HIS A 191 1.57 14.63 2.22
C HIS A 191 3.07 14.37 2.25
N ALA A 192 3.88 15.36 1.83
CA ALA A 192 5.33 15.27 1.80
C ALA A 192 5.96 14.92 3.17
N GLY A 193 5.37 15.44 4.28
CA GLY A 193 5.85 15.15 5.63
C GLY A 193 5.76 13.68 6.03
N GLU A 194 4.71 12.97 5.61
CA GLU A 194 4.57 11.52 5.83
C GLU A 194 5.65 10.76 5.04
N LEU A 195 5.81 11.11 3.76
CA LEU A 195 6.70 10.41 2.85
C LEU A 195 8.19 10.59 3.21
N ARG A 196 8.60 11.78 3.72
CA ARG A 196 9.97 11.99 4.21
C ARG A 196 10.37 11.04 5.33
N ARG A 197 9.42 10.61 6.15
CA ARG A 197 9.67 9.68 7.26
C ARG A 197 9.74 8.23 6.80
N ILE A 198 9.08 7.88 5.70
CA ILE A 198 8.88 6.48 5.27
C ILE A 198 9.73 6.13 4.05
N ALA A 199 9.76 6.99 3.04
CA ALA A 199 10.28 6.62 1.73
C ALA A 199 11.79 6.77 1.62
N ALA A 200 12.44 5.74 1.06
CA ALA A 200 13.82 5.80 0.59
C ALA A 200 13.91 6.26 -0.87
N THR A 201 12.86 6.00 -1.65
CA THR A 201 12.74 6.42 -3.05
C THR A 201 11.38 7.09 -3.25
N VAL A 202 11.34 8.13 -4.05
CA VAL A 202 10.13 8.86 -4.43
C VAL A 202 9.97 8.79 -5.95
N VAL A 203 8.81 8.35 -6.38
CA VAL A 203 8.34 8.41 -7.77
C VAL A 203 7.29 9.51 -7.84
N ARG A 204 7.62 10.63 -8.46
CA ARG A 204 6.69 11.75 -8.64
C ARG A 204 5.84 11.51 -9.88
N ILE A 205 4.53 11.54 -9.69
CA ILE A 205 3.54 11.35 -10.77
C ILE A 205 2.74 12.64 -10.92
N ASP A 206 2.62 13.10 -12.16
CA ASP A 206 1.76 14.20 -12.54
C ASP A 206 1.03 13.87 -13.85
N LEU A 207 -0.25 14.23 -13.95
CA LEU A 207 -1.10 14.01 -15.12
C LEU A 207 -0.93 12.61 -15.75
N GLY A 208 -0.86 11.57 -14.92
CA GLY A 208 -0.72 10.18 -15.35
C GLY A 208 0.65 9.76 -15.84
N ARG A 209 1.69 10.58 -15.64
CA ARG A 209 3.07 10.30 -16.08
C ARG A 209 4.04 10.38 -14.90
N VAL A 210 5.11 9.59 -14.96
CA VAL A 210 6.27 9.76 -14.06
C VAL A 210 7.07 10.96 -14.54
N VAL A 211 7.21 11.97 -13.67
CA VAL A 211 7.96 13.21 -13.98
C VAL A 211 9.33 13.25 -13.31
N ALA A 212 9.52 12.51 -12.23
CA ALA A 212 10.82 12.34 -11.57
C ALA A 212 10.88 11.06 -10.74
N VAL A 213 12.07 10.49 -10.59
CA VAL A 213 12.40 9.41 -9.67
C VAL A 213 13.69 9.78 -8.96
N GLY A 214 13.70 9.72 -7.64
CA GLY A 214 14.87 10.09 -6.81
C GLY A 214 14.64 9.78 -5.34
N GLY A 215 15.39 10.45 -4.47
CA GLY A 215 15.23 10.32 -3.02
C GLY A 215 14.20 11.29 -2.43
N PRO A 216 14.14 11.39 -1.08
CA PRO A 216 13.22 12.29 -0.38
C PRO A 216 13.39 13.78 -0.70
N GLU A 217 14.49 14.20 -1.32
CA GLU A 217 14.72 15.56 -1.79
C GLU A 217 13.68 16.02 -2.83
N LEU A 218 13.04 15.08 -3.56
CA LEU A 218 11.94 15.37 -4.48
C LEU A 218 10.66 15.83 -3.79
N LEU A 219 10.59 15.72 -2.45
CA LEU A 219 9.49 16.17 -1.61
C LEU A 219 9.78 17.60 -1.11
N SER A 220 9.86 18.57 -2.00
CA SER A 220 10.17 19.97 -1.63
C SER A 220 9.04 20.59 -0.79
N ILE A 221 9.39 21.59 0.06
CA ILE A 221 8.41 22.29 0.93
C ILE A 221 7.37 23.05 0.08
N ALA A 222 7.76 23.53 -1.11
CA ALA A 222 6.86 24.21 -2.03
C ALA A 222 5.71 23.32 -2.57
N ASP A 223 5.88 21.99 -2.56
CA ASP A 223 4.81 21.06 -2.97
C ASP A 223 3.82 20.77 -1.83
N ALA A 224 4.15 21.11 -0.58
CA ALA A 224 3.29 20.90 0.58
C ALA A 224 2.21 21.99 0.71
N ASP A 225 2.53 23.23 0.32
CA ASP A 225 1.63 24.38 0.43
C ASP A 225 0.74 24.59 -0.81
N ALA A 226 1.09 23.98 -1.95
CA ALA A 226 0.31 24.07 -3.18
C ALA A 226 -0.88 23.10 -3.27
N LEU A 227 -1.06 22.23 -2.29
CA LEU A 227 -2.05 21.15 -2.28
C LEU A 227 -2.99 21.19 -1.05
N GLY A 228 -2.99 22.34 -0.30
CA GLY A 228 -3.88 22.58 0.83
C GLY A 228 -5.25 23.09 0.42
#